data_bcaab50df083da925cd67059dc07fd65
#
_entry.id   bcaab50df083da925cd67059dc07fd65
#
_cell.length_a   1.000
_cell.length_b   1.000
_cell.length_c   1.000
_cell.angle_alpha   90.00
_cell.angle_beta   90.00
_cell.angle_gamma   90.00
#
_symmetry.space_group_name_H-M   'P 1'
#
loop_
_entity.id
_entity.type
_entity.pdbx_description
1 polymer ?
#
loop_
_entity_poly.entity_id
_entity_poly.type
_entity_poly.pdbx_seq_one_letter_code
_entity_poly.pdbx_strand_id
1 'polypeptide(L)'
;KQIIRRYFSDAIAAIVLITIGLGTNLYFFSVLNLGMSHPYLFALYALCLYATDTFYRTLKLKYAALIGFSCGMITIIRPNEMIVLLFPLLWNVFSWNTFKDRIKFIFSHTPKFLFAAIIFIVCLLPQLIYWKLLSGQFIFYSYTNETFDFLHPHLKNGLLGFANGWLSYTPIMFFAVAGLFLLPKYFKQSALASYLFLPVFIYIIYSWWCWQYINGFGSRPMIDTYPIWTFPFAAFLVFIQKRFYVKILSFIIMAFFVFLNLFQTWQFSEGWIWTEDSNWAFYKAIFLK
;
A
#
# COMPACT_ATOMS: atom_id res chain seq x y z
N LYS A 1 2.49 -4.66 13.07
CA LYS A 1 2.48 -4.33 14.51
C LYS A 1 3.86 -3.92 15.02
N GLN A 2 4.90 -4.77 14.91
CA GLN A 2 6.22 -4.51 15.50
C GLN A 2 6.85 -3.19 15.07
N ILE A 3 6.82 -2.85 13.77
CA ILE A 3 7.41 -1.60 13.26
C ILE A 3 6.65 -0.36 13.78
N ILE A 4 5.32 -0.38 13.83
CA ILE A 4 4.52 0.76 14.33
C ILE A 4 4.84 1.01 15.80
N ARG A 5 4.91 -0.03 16.64
CA ARG A 5 5.22 0.04 18.07
C ARG A 5 6.63 0.58 18.38
N ARG A 6 7.54 0.59 17.42
CA ARG A 6 8.88 1.21 17.61
C ARG A 6 8.83 2.74 17.63
N TYR A 7 7.78 3.32 17.07
CA TYR A 7 7.69 4.77 16.84
C TYR A 7 6.45 5.41 17.47
N PHE A 8 5.44 4.60 17.75
CA PHE A 8 4.14 5.03 18.28
C PHE A 8 3.74 4.16 19.47
N SER A 9 2.84 4.66 20.31
CA SER A 9 2.32 3.91 21.46
C SER A 9 1.55 2.66 21.03
N ASP A 10 1.43 1.69 21.94
CA ASP A 10 0.67 0.45 21.72
C ASP A 10 -0.80 0.73 21.40
N ALA A 11 -1.40 1.75 22.02
CA ALA A 11 -2.77 2.16 21.74
C ALA A 11 -2.93 2.65 20.30
N ILE A 12 -2.01 3.52 19.81
CA ILE A 12 -2.02 3.98 18.43
C ILE A 12 -1.83 2.79 17.47
N ALA A 13 -0.88 1.90 17.76
CA ALA A 13 -0.65 0.71 16.94
C ALA A 13 -1.89 -0.19 16.86
N ALA A 14 -2.60 -0.38 17.98
CA ALA A 14 -3.83 -1.17 18.02
C ALA A 14 -4.94 -0.51 17.18
N ILE A 15 -5.17 0.80 17.37
CA ILE A 15 -6.19 1.54 16.60
C ILE A 15 -5.91 1.47 15.11
N VAL A 16 -4.67 1.74 14.66
CA VAL A 16 -4.28 1.66 13.25
C VAL A 16 -4.54 0.27 12.67
N LEU A 17 -4.16 -0.79 13.39
CA LEU A 17 -4.34 -2.16 12.91
C LEU A 17 -5.80 -2.57 12.80
N ILE A 18 -6.61 -2.25 13.83
CA ILE A 18 -8.05 -2.53 13.82
C ILE A 18 -8.72 -1.74 12.70
N THR A 19 -8.39 -0.47 12.58
CA THR A 19 -9.04 0.42 11.62
C THR A 19 -8.71 0.05 10.18
N ILE A 20 -7.45 -0.28 9.88
CA ILE A 20 -7.08 -0.74 8.53
C ILE A 20 -7.61 -2.15 8.28
N GLY A 21 -7.57 -3.05 9.26
CA GLY A 21 -8.05 -4.41 9.11
C GLY A 21 -9.56 -4.50 8.88
N LEU A 22 -10.36 -3.70 9.57
CA LEU A 22 -11.83 -3.77 9.51
C LEU A 22 -12.48 -2.61 8.74
N GLY A 23 -11.81 -1.47 8.66
CA GLY A 23 -12.35 -0.25 8.03
C GLY A 23 -11.93 -0.07 6.57
N THR A 24 -11.28 -1.06 5.97
CA THR A 24 -10.89 -1.03 4.55
C THR A 24 -11.27 -2.33 3.83
N ASN A 25 -11.22 -2.30 2.53
CA ASN A 25 -11.47 -3.48 1.70
C ASN A 25 -10.45 -4.62 1.89
N LEU A 26 -9.41 -4.43 2.70
CA LEU A 26 -8.53 -5.51 3.16
C LEU A 26 -9.32 -6.63 3.83
N TYR A 27 -10.36 -6.28 4.62
CA TYR A 27 -11.25 -7.27 5.25
C TYR A 27 -11.89 -8.19 4.22
N PHE A 28 -12.53 -7.62 3.19
CA PHE A 28 -13.18 -8.38 2.12
C PHE A 28 -12.22 -9.36 1.45
N PHE A 29 -11.04 -8.88 1.02
CA PHE A 29 -10.07 -9.71 0.31
C PHE A 29 -9.31 -10.70 1.20
N SER A 30 -9.27 -10.48 2.52
CA SER A 30 -8.61 -11.40 3.45
C SER A 30 -9.53 -12.46 4.04
N VAL A 31 -10.86 -12.28 3.95
CA VAL A 31 -11.83 -13.17 4.59
C VAL A 31 -12.78 -13.82 3.58
N LEU A 32 -13.27 -13.04 2.60
CA LEU A 32 -14.32 -13.48 1.69
C LEU A 32 -13.80 -13.79 0.27
N ASN A 33 -12.74 -13.14 -0.18
CA ASN A 33 -12.17 -13.34 -1.52
C ASN A 33 -10.65 -13.62 -1.46
N LEU A 34 -10.29 -14.78 -0.95
CA LEU A 34 -8.89 -15.20 -0.70
C LEU A 34 -8.07 -15.49 -1.97
N GLY A 35 -8.70 -15.59 -3.14
CA GLY A 35 -8.04 -15.94 -4.41
C GLY A 35 -7.20 -14.81 -5.03
N MET A 36 -7.28 -13.60 -4.51
CA MET A 36 -6.57 -12.44 -5.05
C MET A 36 -5.19 -12.24 -4.42
N SER A 37 -4.25 -11.68 -5.19
CA SER A 37 -2.86 -11.44 -4.76
C SER A 37 -2.70 -10.35 -3.70
N HIS A 38 -3.68 -9.47 -3.53
CA HIS A 38 -3.59 -8.26 -2.70
C HIS A 38 -3.28 -8.51 -1.20
N PRO A 39 -3.91 -9.47 -0.49
CA PRO A 39 -3.54 -9.75 0.90
C PRO A 39 -2.09 -10.26 1.05
N TYR A 40 -1.59 -10.99 0.05
CA TYR A 40 -0.21 -11.47 0.05
C TYR A 40 0.77 -10.31 -0.19
N LEU A 41 0.44 -9.41 -1.12
CA LEU A 41 1.21 -8.19 -1.35
C LEU A 41 1.23 -7.30 -0.10
N PHE A 42 0.08 -7.09 0.56
CA PHE A 42 0.01 -6.42 1.85
C PHE A 42 1.02 -7.01 2.86
N ALA A 43 1.07 -8.33 2.99
CA ALA A 43 2.01 -8.99 3.90
C ALA A 43 3.47 -8.79 3.49
N LEU A 44 3.77 -8.87 2.19
CA LEU A 44 5.12 -8.65 1.65
C LEU A 44 5.58 -7.18 1.81
N TYR A 45 4.70 -6.21 1.59
CA TYR A 45 4.99 -4.79 1.89
C TYR A 45 5.27 -4.57 3.38
N ALA A 46 4.46 -5.16 4.26
CA ALA A 46 4.70 -5.08 5.70
C ALA A 46 6.04 -5.72 6.11
N LEU A 47 6.41 -6.84 5.48
CA LEU A 47 7.70 -7.50 5.67
C LEU A 47 8.86 -6.64 5.16
N CYS A 48 8.73 -6.06 3.97
CA CYS A 48 9.72 -5.16 3.38
C CYS A 48 10.02 -3.96 4.30
N LEU A 49 8.97 -3.28 4.79
CA LEU A 49 9.12 -2.14 5.68
C LEU A 49 9.77 -2.53 7.02
N TYR A 50 9.35 -3.66 7.60
CA TYR A 50 9.94 -4.18 8.83
C TYR A 50 11.41 -4.57 8.65
N ALA A 51 11.73 -5.27 7.57
CA ALA A 51 13.09 -5.68 7.24
C ALA A 51 13.99 -4.47 6.99
N THR A 52 13.48 -3.47 6.25
CA THR A 52 14.18 -2.22 5.96
C THR A 52 14.55 -1.48 7.24
N ASP A 53 13.56 -1.20 8.11
CA ASP A 53 13.82 -0.50 9.39
C ASP A 53 14.81 -1.28 10.26
N THR A 54 14.65 -2.60 10.33
CA THR A 54 15.51 -3.43 11.18
C THR A 54 16.91 -3.59 10.59
N PHE A 55 17.06 -3.63 9.26
CA PHE A 55 18.35 -3.65 8.59
C PHE A 55 19.18 -2.40 8.94
N TYR A 56 18.60 -1.22 8.81
CA TYR A 56 19.30 0.02 9.13
C TYR A 56 19.66 0.19 10.61
N ARG A 57 18.98 -0.52 11.51
CA ARG A 57 19.30 -0.54 12.94
C ARG A 57 20.38 -1.55 13.31
N THR A 58 20.46 -2.68 12.61
CA THR A 58 21.22 -3.84 13.06
C THR A 58 22.33 -4.27 12.12
N LEU A 59 22.22 -3.89 10.85
CA LEU A 59 23.08 -4.29 9.73
C LEU A 59 23.24 -5.81 9.55
N LYS A 60 22.30 -6.60 10.11
CA LYS A 60 22.34 -8.06 10.01
C LYS A 60 21.93 -8.53 8.62
N LEU A 61 22.72 -9.45 8.05
CA LEU A 61 22.56 -9.95 6.67
C LEU A 61 21.18 -10.58 6.42
N LYS A 62 20.59 -11.21 7.44
CA LYS A 62 19.22 -11.77 7.32
C LYS A 62 18.15 -10.75 6.94
N TYR A 63 18.30 -9.49 7.35
CA TYR A 63 17.35 -8.44 6.98
C TYR A 63 17.62 -7.90 5.57
N ALA A 64 18.88 -7.91 5.11
CA ALA A 64 19.20 -7.67 3.71
C ALA A 64 18.56 -8.77 2.81
N ALA A 65 18.64 -10.03 3.22
CA ALA A 65 17.95 -11.13 2.53
C ALA A 65 16.41 -10.94 2.50
N LEU A 66 15.80 -10.56 3.63
CA LEU A 66 14.36 -10.30 3.70
C LEU A 66 13.92 -9.12 2.83
N ILE A 67 14.75 -8.06 2.69
CA ILE A 67 14.50 -6.96 1.76
C ILE A 67 14.52 -7.49 0.32
N GLY A 68 15.59 -8.19 -0.08
CA GLY A 68 15.70 -8.77 -1.41
C GLY A 68 14.54 -9.70 -1.74
N PHE A 69 14.19 -10.60 -0.81
CA PHE A 69 13.08 -11.53 -0.94
C PHE A 69 11.73 -10.81 -1.09
N SER A 70 11.40 -9.90 -0.16
CA SER A 70 10.09 -9.22 -0.20
C SER A 70 9.94 -8.34 -1.44
N CYS A 71 10.97 -7.57 -1.81
CA CYS A 71 10.94 -6.76 -3.03
C CYS A 71 10.88 -7.63 -4.29
N GLY A 72 11.62 -8.75 -4.33
CA GLY A 72 11.59 -9.70 -5.44
C GLY A 72 10.20 -10.35 -5.60
N MET A 73 9.60 -10.81 -4.51
CA MET A 73 8.26 -11.40 -4.52
C MET A 73 7.17 -10.39 -4.90
N ILE A 74 7.25 -9.16 -4.43
CA ILE A 74 6.34 -8.07 -4.86
C ILE A 74 6.47 -7.86 -6.37
N THR A 75 7.68 -7.76 -6.88
CA THR A 75 7.94 -7.53 -8.32
C THR A 75 7.48 -8.69 -9.20
N ILE A 76 7.64 -9.95 -8.76
CA ILE A 76 7.19 -11.11 -9.55
C ILE A 76 5.67 -11.22 -9.58
N ILE A 77 4.99 -10.87 -8.50
CA ILE A 77 3.52 -10.85 -8.43
C ILE A 77 2.95 -9.71 -9.29
N ARG A 78 3.56 -8.51 -9.18
CA ARG A 78 3.16 -7.30 -9.92
C ARG A 78 4.40 -6.51 -10.34
N PRO A 79 4.86 -6.63 -11.60
CA PRO A 79 6.08 -5.94 -12.07
C PRO A 79 6.08 -4.42 -11.90
N ASN A 80 4.92 -3.78 -12.03
CA ASN A 80 4.75 -2.34 -11.81
C ASN A 80 5.01 -1.90 -10.35
N GLU A 81 4.99 -2.83 -9.41
CA GLU A 81 5.24 -2.56 -7.98
C GLU A 81 6.72 -2.66 -7.60
N MET A 82 7.62 -2.87 -8.56
CA MET A 82 9.08 -2.78 -8.34
C MET A 82 9.50 -1.43 -7.72
N ILE A 83 8.69 -0.38 -7.87
CA ILE A 83 8.88 0.92 -7.20
C ILE A 83 8.94 0.82 -5.67
N VAL A 84 8.55 -0.31 -5.05
CA VAL A 84 8.73 -0.60 -3.62
C VAL A 84 10.18 -0.47 -3.18
N LEU A 85 11.14 -0.65 -4.09
CA LEU A 85 12.57 -0.45 -3.85
C LEU A 85 12.92 0.96 -3.34
N LEU A 86 12.05 1.95 -3.55
CA LEU A 86 12.23 3.28 -2.97
C LEU A 86 12.29 3.26 -1.43
N PHE A 87 11.61 2.32 -0.76
CA PHE A 87 11.64 2.25 0.70
C PHE A 87 13.00 1.82 1.25
N PRO A 88 13.58 0.68 0.86
CA PRO A 88 14.92 0.32 1.34
C PRO A 88 16.01 1.31 0.88
N LEU A 89 15.86 1.98 -0.24
CA LEU A 89 16.86 2.95 -0.71
C LEU A 89 16.75 4.30 0.01
N LEU A 90 15.55 4.78 0.30
CA LEU A 90 15.30 6.12 0.83
C LEU A 90 14.88 6.15 2.31
N TRP A 91 14.93 5.02 3.01
CA TRP A 91 14.63 4.97 4.44
C TRP A 91 15.57 5.88 5.23
N ASN A 92 15.03 6.75 6.11
CA ASN A 92 15.77 7.79 6.84
C ASN A 92 16.40 8.88 5.96
N VAL A 93 15.99 9.03 4.70
CA VAL A 93 16.40 10.14 3.85
C VAL A 93 15.31 11.23 3.92
N PHE A 94 15.69 12.44 4.33
CA PHE A 94 14.77 13.59 4.49
C PHE A 94 15.41 14.95 4.15
N SER A 95 16.67 14.95 3.68
CA SER A 95 17.39 16.14 3.23
C SER A 95 18.48 15.75 2.23
N TRP A 96 19.02 16.74 1.52
CA TRP A 96 20.14 16.51 0.60
C TRP A 96 21.37 15.93 1.28
N ASN A 97 21.66 16.35 2.51
CA ASN A 97 22.78 15.80 3.27
C ASN A 97 22.55 14.33 3.62
N THR A 98 21.35 13.97 4.13
CA THR A 98 21.02 12.57 4.44
C THR A 98 20.96 11.70 3.17
N PHE A 99 20.67 12.27 2.01
CA PHE A 99 20.76 11.55 0.73
C PHE A 99 22.22 11.24 0.36
N LYS A 100 23.13 12.23 0.47
CA LYS A 100 24.58 12.00 0.28
C LYS A 100 25.12 10.95 1.25
N ASP A 101 24.70 11.02 2.52
CA ASP A 101 25.10 10.04 3.52
C ASP A 101 24.55 8.64 3.19
N ARG A 102 23.35 8.56 2.62
CA ARG A 102 22.78 7.30 2.12
C ARG A 102 23.61 6.69 1.01
N ILE A 103 24.06 7.48 0.04
CA ILE A 103 24.94 7.02 -1.03
C ILE A 103 26.26 6.48 -0.45
N LYS A 104 26.91 7.23 0.42
CA LYS A 104 28.15 6.79 1.10
C LYS A 104 27.91 5.49 1.88
N PHE A 105 26.78 5.40 2.58
CA PHE A 105 26.42 4.21 3.35
C PHE A 105 26.25 2.97 2.47
N ILE A 106 25.61 3.09 1.30
CA ILE A 106 25.45 2.00 0.35
C ILE A 106 26.84 1.52 -0.12
N PHE A 107 27.73 2.43 -0.49
CA PHE A 107 29.09 2.08 -0.90
C PHE A 107 29.92 1.46 0.23
N SER A 108 29.79 1.93 1.46
CA SER A 108 30.50 1.33 2.60
C SER A 108 29.96 -0.05 3.00
N HIS A 109 28.75 -0.40 2.61
CA HIS A 109 28.11 -1.68 2.92
C HIS A 109 27.74 -2.46 1.65
N THR A 110 28.43 -2.21 0.53
CA THR A 110 28.20 -2.84 -0.78
C THR A 110 27.93 -4.35 -0.72
N PRO A 111 28.66 -5.17 0.05
CA PRO A 111 28.40 -6.62 0.09
C PRO A 111 26.98 -6.97 0.58
N LYS A 112 26.42 -6.18 1.52
CA LYS A 112 25.06 -6.42 2.03
C LYS A 112 23.98 -6.03 1.04
N PHE A 113 24.19 -4.90 0.35
CA PHE A 113 23.27 -4.46 -0.70
C PHE A 113 23.33 -5.39 -1.93
N LEU A 114 24.53 -5.83 -2.29
CA LEU A 114 24.73 -6.83 -3.36
C LEU A 114 24.03 -8.15 -3.00
N PHE A 115 24.17 -8.61 -1.75
CA PHE A 115 23.48 -9.81 -1.29
C PHE A 115 21.95 -9.67 -1.39
N ALA A 116 21.38 -8.52 -0.99
CA ALA A 116 19.96 -8.25 -1.15
C ALA A 116 19.55 -8.25 -2.65
N ALA A 117 20.38 -7.66 -3.53
CA ALA A 117 20.13 -7.65 -4.97
C ALA A 117 20.20 -9.06 -5.58
N ILE A 118 21.13 -9.90 -5.13
CA ILE A 118 21.20 -11.31 -5.58
C ILE A 118 19.91 -12.06 -5.19
N ILE A 119 19.46 -11.92 -3.93
CA ILE A 119 18.19 -12.55 -3.50
C ILE A 119 17.00 -12.03 -4.32
N PHE A 120 16.95 -10.73 -4.58
CA PHE A 120 15.92 -10.12 -5.44
C PHE A 120 15.92 -10.79 -6.84
N ILE A 121 17.09 -10.90 -7.49
CA ILE A 121 17.22 -11.51 -8.81
C ILE A 121 16.83 -12.99 -8.76
N VAL A 122 17.26 -13.74 -7.73
CA VAL A 122 16.91 -15.16 -7.54
C VAL A 122 15.40 -15.33 -7.48
N CYS A 123 14.65 -14.42 -6.82
CA CYS A 123 13.19 -14.47 -6.83
C CYS A 123 12.59 -14.29 -8.23
N LEU A 124 13.21 -13.48 -9.11
CA LEU A 124 12.70 -13.26 -10.47
C LEU A 124 13.03 -14.40 -11.43
N LEU A 125 14.09 -15.17 -11.19
CA LEU A 125 14.57 -16.21 -12.10
C LEU A 125 13.49 -17.22 -12.54
N PRO A 126 12.63 -17.76 -11.64
CA PRO A 126 11.60 -18.72 -12.06
C PRO A 126 10.66 -18.14 -13.14
N GLN A 127 10.25 -16.88 -12.99
CA GLN A 127 9.37 -16.22 -13.97
C GLN A 127 10.10 -15.93 -15.28
N LEU A 128 11.35 -15.47 -15.22
CA LEU A 128 12.15 -15.18 -16.40
C LEU A 128 12.43 -16.47 -17.20
N ILE A 129 12.75 -17.58 -16.51
CA ILE A 129 12.96 -18.89 -17.14
C ILE A 129 11.65 -19.40 -17.76
N TYR A 130 10.53 -19.29 -17.03
CA TYR A 130 9.22 -19.67 -17.52
C TYR A 130 8.87 -18.92 -18.83
N TRP A 131 9.02 -17.62 -18.87
CA TRP A 131 8.78 -16.83 -20.08
C TRP A 131 9.73 -17.24 -21.21
N LYS A 132 11.03 -17.44 -20.90
CA LYS A 132 12.02 -17.87 -21.92
C LYS A 132 11.65 -19.21 -22.54
N LEU A 133 11.18 -20.17 -21.76
CA LEU A 133 10.80 -21.48 -22.23
C LEU A 133 9.52 -21.46 -23.08
N LEU A 134 8.52 -20.63 -22.73
CA LEU A 134 7.25 -20.60 -23.44
C LEU A 134 7.20 -19.64 -24.61
N SER A 135 7.81 -18.46 -24.50
CA SER A 135 7.72 -17.40 -25.52
C SER A 135 9.02 -17.17 -26.29
N GLY A 136 10.13 -17.81 -25.87
CA GLY A 136 11.46 -17.53 -26.41
C GLY A 136 12.08 -16.22 -25.90
N GLN A 137 11.38 -15.44 -25.07
CA GLN A 137 11.83 -14.14 -24.56
C GLN A 137 11.95 -14.16 -23.02
N PHE A 138 12.95 -13.47 -22.43
CA PHE A 138 13.08 -13.36 -20.98
C PHE A 138 12.04 -12.42 -20.34
N ILE A 139 11.54 -11.46 -21.10
CA ILE A 139 10.46 -10.55 -20.69
C ILE A 139 9.35 -10.70 -21.72
N PHE A 140 8.17 -11.11 -21.24
CA PHE A 140 7.00 -11.35 -22.08
C PHE A 140 5.79 -10.61 -21.50
N TYR A 141 5.15 -9.80 -22.35
CA TYR A 141 3.94 -9.09 -21.95
C TYR A 141 2.72 -10.01 -22.15
N SER A 142 2.19 -10.53 -21.05
CA SER A 142 1.14 -11.56 -21.04
C SER A 142 -0.30 -11.00 -21.16
N TYR A 143 -0.48 -9.69 -21.10
CA TYR A 143 -1.81 -9.06 -21.13
C TYR A 143 -2.30 -8.73 -22.55
N THR A 144 -1.57 -9.12 -23.58
CA THR A 144 -1.93 -8.93 -25.00
C THR A 144 -2.33 -7.49 -25.36
N ASN A 145 -3.63 -7.19 -25.46
CA ASN A 145 -4.16 -5.88 -25.85
C ASN A 145 -4.51 -4.96 -24.66
N GLU A 146 -4.37 -5.45 -23.43
CA GLU A 146 -4.62 -4.64 -22.23
C GLU A 146 -3.41 -3.75 -21.93
N THR A 147 -3.62 -2.45 -21.85
CA THR A 147 -2.52 -1.47 -21.77
C THR A 147 -2.75 -0.41 -20.69
N PHE A 148 -1.69 0.34 -20.41
CA PHE A 148 -1.77 1.55 -19.60
C PHE A 148 -1.97 2.77 -20.50
N ASP A 149 -2.93 3.62 -20.18
CA ASP A 149 -3.05 4.96 -20.75
C ASP A 149 -2.48 6.00 -19.78
N PHE A 150 -1.17 6.21 -19.89
CA PHE A 150 -0.46 7.20 -19.07
C PHE A 150 -0.78 8.66 -19.45
N LEU A 151 -1.38 8.91 -20.61
CA LEU A 151 -1.76 10.28 -21.02
C LEU A 151 -3.10 10.68 -20.41
N HIS A 152 -4.01 9.73 -20.15
CA HIS A 152 -5.35 9.99 -19.64
C HIS A 152 -5.65 9.13 -18.39
N PRO A 153 -4.90 9.29 -17.29
CA PRO A 153 -5.12 8.48 -16.08
C PRO A 153 -6.46 8.81 -15.43
N HIS A 154 -7.17 7.81 -14.99
CA HIS A 154 -8.49 7.92 -14.35
C HIS A 154 -8.41 8.29 -12.85
N LEU A 155 -7.53 9.22 -12.46
CA LEU A 155 -7.22 9.56 -11.07
C LEU A 155 -8.46 9.97 -10.27
N LYS A 156 -9.27 10.90 -10.80
CA LYS A 156 -10.48 11.38 -10.11
C LYS A 156 -11.46 10.24 -9.84
N ASN A 157 -11.74 9.46 -10.86
CA ASN A 157 -12.69 8.36 -10.77
C ASN A 157 -12.15 7.22 -9.90
N GLY A 158 -10.88 6.87 -10.05
CA GLY A 158 -10.23 5.85 -9.23
C GLY A 158 -10.13 6.22 -7.75
N LEU A 159 -9.95 7.49 -7.43
CA LEU A 159 -9.89 7.96 -6.05
C LEU A 159 -11.29 8.18 -5.43
N LEU A 160 -12.22 8.80 -6.15
CA LEU A 160 -13.48 9.34 -5.61
C LEU A 160 -14.72 8.86 -6.37
N GLY A 161 -14.59 8.06 -7.43
CA GLY A 161 -15.71 7.54 -8.19
C GLY A 161 -16.52 6.49 -7.43
N PHE A 162 -17.74 6.24 -7.88
CA PHE A 162 -18.62 5.23 -7.26
C PHE A 162 -18.49 3.85 -7.93
N ALA A 163 -17.79 3.77 -9.05
CA ALA A 163 -17.35 2.51 -9.65
C ALA A 163 -15.99 2.11 -9.03
N ASN A 164 -16.00 1.52 -7.83
CA ASN A 164 -14.81 1.06 -7.08
C ASN A 164 -13.78 2.13 -6.67
N GLY A 165 -14.16 3.40 -6.59
CA GLY A 165 -13.25 4.45 -6.14
C GLY A 165 -12.71 4.19 -4.73
N TRP A 166 -11.41 4.43 -4.53
CA TRP A 166 -10.71 4.09 -3.29
C TRP A 166 -11.34 4.75 -2.05
N LEU A 167 -11.43 6.07 -2.04
CA LEU A 167 -11.93 6.81 -0.86
C LEU A 167 -13.46 6.74 -0.72
N SER A 168 -14.19 6.40 -1.79
CA SER A 168 -15.64 6.22 -1.73
C SER A 168 -16.03 4.94 -0.98
N TYR A 169 -15.24 3.86 -1.13
CA TYR A 169 -15.48 2.57 -0.48
C TYR A 169 -14.56 2.30 0.71
N THR A 170 -13.53 3.11 0.91
CA THR A 170 -12.65 3.07 2.09
C THR A 170 -12.44 4.47 2.67
N PRO A 171 -13.53 5.15 3.11
CA PRO A 171 -13.46 6.55 3.54
C PRO A 171 -12.59 6.77 4.78
N ILE A 172 -12.34 5.74 5.57
CA ILE A 172 -11.41 5.77 6.70
C ILE A 172 -10.00 6.26 6.29
N MET A 173 -9.61 6.04 5.03
CA MET A 173 -8.30 6.43 4.51
C MET A 173 -8.14 7.94 4.32
N PHE A 174 -9.21 8.74 4.40
CA PHE A 174 -9.07 10.20 4.49
C PHE A 174 -8.21 10.64 5.67
N PHE A 175 -8.28 9.93 6.80
CA PHE A 175 -7.42 10.21 7.96
C PHE A 175 -5.94 9.90 7.68
N ALA A 176 -5.67 8.84 6.93
CA ALA A 176 -4.30 8.53 6.50
C ALA A 176 -3.78 9.54 5.48
N VAL A 177 -4.61 9.99 4.53
CA VAL A 177 -4.27 11.05 3.57
C VAL A 177 -3.96 12.37 4.31
N ALA A 178 -4.79 12.78 5.27
CA ALA A 178 -4.49 13.93 6.13
C ALA A 178 -3.19 13.75 6.92
N GLY A 179 -2.92 12.53 7.36
CA GLY A 179 -1.70 12.17 8.10
C GLY A 179 -0.42 12.24 7.25
N LEU A 180 -0.50 12.14 5.91
CA LEU A 180 0.67 12.31 5.03
C LEU A 180 1.36 13.66 5.27
N PHE A 181 0.59 14.73 5.40
CA PHE A 181 1.12 16.08 5.67
C PHE A 181 1.79 16.20 7.05
N LEU A 182 1.56 15.23 7.92
CA LEU A 182 2.11 15.17 9.27
C LEU A 182 3.34 14.25 9.40
N LEU A 183 3.63 13.44 8.38
CA LEU A 183 4.77 12.50 8.39
C LEU A 183 6.11 13.18 8.72
N PRO A 184 6.50 14.33 8.12
CA PRO A 184 7.79 14.94 8.41
C PRO A 184 7.97 15.29 9.88
N LYS A 185 6.86 15.56 10.58
CA LYS A 185 6.87 15.91 12.00
C LYS A 185 6.90 14.70 12.92
N TYR A 186 6.12 13.66 12.62
CA TYR A 186 5.91 12.53 13.54
C TYR A 186 6.62 11.25 13.15
N PHE A 187 6.93 11.08 11.85
CA PHE A 187 7.62 9.90 11.34
C PHE A 187 8.41 10.20 10.05
N LYS A 188 9.44 11.03 10.16
CA LYS A 188 10.24 11.49 9.01
C LYS A 188 10.99 10.38 8.26
N GLN A 189 11.17 9.21 8.89
CA GLN A 189 11.96 8.10 8.36
C GLN A 189 11.45 7.57 7.02
N SER A 190 10.13 7.53 6.84
CA SER A 190 9.51 7.07 5.58
C SER A 190 8.99 8.22 4.72
N ALA A 191 9.06 9.48 5.18
CA ALA A 191 8.35 10.59 4.55
C ALA A 191 8.73 10.76 3.07
N LEU A 192 10.00 10.83 2.74
CA LEU A 192 10.46 10.99 1.34
C LEU A 192 10.06 9.79 0.47
N ALA A 193 10.31 8.57 0.97
CA ALA A 193 9.93 7.36 0.25
C ALA A 193 8.41 7.31 -0.01
N SER A 194 7.58 7.65 0.99
CA SER A 194 6.12 7.69 0.85
C SER A 194 5.67 8.76 -0.14
N TYR A 195 6.27 9.96 -0.12
CA TYR A 195 5.91 11.05 -1.03
C TYR A 195 6.28 10.78 -2.49
N LEU A 196 7.31 9.99 -2.74
CA LEU A 196 7.67 9.56 -4.09
C LEU A 196 6.86 8.34 -4.53
N PHE A 197 6.73 7.34 -3.65
CA PHE A 197 6.08 6.09 -3.97
C PHE A 197 4.57 6.25 -4.19
N LEU A 198 3.85 6.85 -3.24
CA LEU A 198 2.38 6.86 -3.27
C LEU A 198 1.78 7.56 -4.49
N PRO A 199 2.25 8.76 -4.89
CA PRO A 199 1.73 9.39 -6.10
C PRO A 199 2.05 8.60 -7.37
N VAL A 200 3.26 8.04 -7.48
CA VAL A 200 3.67 7.22 -8.64
C VAL A 200 2.85 5.94 -8.69
N PHE A 201 2.65 5.26 -7.56
CA PHE A 201 1.82 4.06 -7.48
C PHE A 201 0.37 4.36 -7.90
N ILE A 202 -0.25 5.40 -7.32
CA ILE A 202 -1.62 5.82 -7.64
C ILE A 202 -1.74 6.19 -9.13
N TYR A 203 -0.76 6.88 -9.68
CA TYR A 203 -0.74 7.21 -11.10
C TYR A 203 -0.69 5.96 -11.98
N ILE A 204 0.18 5.00 -11.68
CA ILE A 204 0.31 3.75 -12.44
C ILE A 204 -0.99 2.95 -12.39
N ILE A 205 -1.55 2.69 -11.19
CA ILE A 205 -2.74 1.83 -11.09
C ILE A 205 -3.97 2.43 -11.76
N TYR A 206 -4.13 3.77 -11.72
CA TYR A 206 -5.26 4.43 -12.38
C TYR A 206 -4.98 4.85 -13.83
N SER A 207 -3.80 4.56 -14.37
CA SER A 207 -3.52 4.55 -15.80
C SER A 207 -3.87 3.22 -16.47
N TRP A 208 -4.20 2.17 -15.70
CA TRP A 208 -4.64 0.90 -16.25
C TRP A 208 -5.99 1.03 -16.94
N TRP A 209 -6.16 0.42 -18.12
CA TRP A 209 -7.38 0.52 -18.92
C TRP A 209 -8.66 0.15 -18.15
N CYS A 210 -8.61 -0.90 -17.32
CA CYS A 210 -9.69 -1.32 -16.42
C CYS A 210 -9.43 -0.77 -15.00
N TRP A 211 -9.38 0.56 -14.87
CA TRP A 211 -9.07 1.28 -13.62
C TRP A 211 -10.06 0.99 -12.49
N GLN A 212 -11.29 0.54 -12.81
CA GLN A 212 -12.29 0.13 -11.83
C GLN A 212 -11.92 -1.16 -11.10
N TYR A 213 -11.02 -1.97 -11.70
CA TYR A 213 -10.68 -3.28 -11.14
C TYR A 213 -11.92 -4.09 -10.79
N ILE A 214 -12.80 -4.32 -11.79
CA ILE A 214 -14.08 -5.02 -11.69
C ILE A 214 -13.97 -6.38 -10.99
N ASN A 215 -15.10 -6.93 -10.55
CA ASN A 215 -15.18 -8.18 -9.78
C ASN A 215 -14.54 -8.11 -8.39
N GLY A 216 -14.59 -6.95 -7.73
CA GLY A 216 -14.09 -6.77 -6.37
C GLY A 216 -14.71 -5.57 -5.67
N PHE A 217 -14.61 -5.54 -4.35
CA PHE A 217 -15.12 -4.47 -3.51
C PHE A 217 -14.06 -3.37 -3.32
N GLY A 218 -14.34 -2.17 -3.81
CA GLY A 218 -13.47 -1.00 -3.74
C GLY A 218 -12.17 -1.17 -4.55
N SER A 219 -11.29 -0.17 -4.49
CA SER A 219 -10.02 -0.18 -5.23
C SER A 219 -9.04 -1.21 -4.64
N ARG A 220 -9.09 -2.44 -5.14
CA ARG A 220 -8.27 -3.56 -4.65
C ARG A 220 -6.75 -3.33 -4.72
N PRO A 221 -6.16 -2.65 -5.71
CA PRO A 221 -4.71 -2.44 -5.72
C PRO A 221 -4.21 -1.55 -4.57
N MET A 222 -5.06 -0.71 -4.00
CA MET A 222 -4.67 0.12 -2.87
C MET A 222 -4.36 -0.70 -1.61
N ILE A 223 -4.89 -1.93 -1.49
CA ILE A 223 -4.64 -2.85 -0.37
C ILE A 223 -3.14 -3.12 -0.22
N ASP A 224 -2.43 -3.29 -1.32
CA ASP A 224 -1.02 -3.62 -1.37
C ASP A 224 -0.19 -2.60 -0.58
N THR A 225 -0.61 -1.33 -0.66
CA THR A 225 0.08 -0.18 -0.05
C THR A 225 -0.37 0.15 1.38
N TYR A 226 -1.41 -0.48 1.93
CA TYR A 226 -1.89 -0.16 3.28
C TYR A 226 -0.83 -0.27 4.38
N PRO A 227 0.18 -1.16 4.33
CA PRO A 227 1.28 -1.13 5.28
C PRO A 227 2.03 0.21 5.30
N ILE A 228 2.15 0.89 4.15
CA ILE A 228 2.75 2.24 4.04
C ILE A 228 1.84 3.27 4.70
N TRP A 229 0.54 3.21 4.43
CA TRP A 229 -0.47 4.12 4.97
C TRP A 229 -0.63 4.03 6.49
N THR A 230 -0.15 2.94 7.14
CA THR A 230 -0.16 2.85 8.61
C THR A 230 0.61 3.98 9.28
N PHE A 231 1.70 4.48 8.69
CA PHE A 231 2.52 5.54 9.27
C PHE A 231 1.84 6.91 9.21
N PRO A 232 1.32 7.38 8.05
CA PRO A 232 0.50 8.57 7.99
C PRO A 232 -0.68 8.52 8.96
N PHE A 233 -1.40 7.39 8.99
CA PHE A 233 -2.54 7.25 9.89
C PHE A 233 -2.13 7.37 11.37
N ALA A 234 -1.03 6.71 11.77
CA ALA A 234 -0.48 6.86 13.12
C ALA A 234 -0.07 8.31 13.43
N ALA A 235 0.53 9.02 12.46
CA ALA A 235 0.88 10.43 12.60
C ALA A 235 -0.36 11.31 12.83
N PHE A 236 -1.45 11.04 12.12
CA PHE A 236 -2.74 11.71 12.34
C PHE A 236 -3.27 11.45 13.75
N LEU A 237 -3.24 10.21 14.22
CA LEU A 237 -3.69 9.87 15.58
C LEU A 237 -2.87 10.58 16.65
N VAL A 238 -1.54 10.69 16.49
CA VAL A 238 -0.69 11.48 17.41
C VAL A 238 -1.10 12.95 17.41
N PHE A 239 -1.37 13.50 16.24
CA PHE A 239 -1.76 14.90 16.08
C PHE A 239 -3.05 15.23 16.82
N ILE A 240 -4.06 14.35 16.79
CA ILE A 240 -5.34 14.60 17.45
C ILE A 240 -5.33 14.33 18.95
N GLN A 241 -4.34 13.60 19.49
CA GLN A 241 -4.31 13.22 20.93
C GLN A 241 -4.44 14.41 21.89
N LYS A 242 -3.84 15.55 21.54
CA LYS A 242 -3.84 16.77 22.37
C LYS A 242 -5.07 17.68 22.14
N ARG A 243 -6.01 17.26 21.28
CA ARG A 243 -7.18 18.06 20.87
C ARG A 243 -8.47 17.34 21.24
N PHE A 244 -8.97 17.55 22.43
CA PHE A 244 -10.07 16.77 23.01
C PHE A 244 -11.27 16.61 22.08
N TYR A 245 -11.86 17.71 21.58
CA TYR A 245 -13.04 17.67 20.71
C TYR A 245 -12.74 17.04 19.35
N VAL A 246 -11.60 17.39 18.73
CA VAL A 246 -11.18 16.81 17.45
C VAL A 246 -10.96 15.31 17.60
N LYS A 247 -10.35 14.88 18.71
CA LYS A 247 -10.13 13.46 19.01
C LYS A 247 -11.46 12.70 19.10
N ILE A 248 -12.43 13.19 19.91
CA ILE A 248 -13.73 12.53 20.06
C ILE A 248 -14.45 12.45 18.71
N LEU A 249 -14.56 13.57 18.00
CA LEU A 249 -15.20 13.61 16.69
C LEU A 249 -14.53 12.64 15.70
N SER A 250 -13.19 12.64 15.67
CA SER A 250 -12.45 11.71 14.78
C SER A 250 -12.74 10.25 15.14
N PHE A 251 -12.80 9.88 16.41
CA PHE A 251 -13.12 8.51 16.80
C PHE A 251 -14.56 8.10 16.46
N ILE A 252 -15.54 9.00 16.62
CA ILE A 252 -16.91 8.75 16.19
C ILE A 252 -16.97 8.50 14.68
N ILE A 253 -16.32 9.36 13.89
CA ILE A 253 -16.27 9.20 12.42
C ILE A 253 -15.52 7.93 12.03
N MET A 254 -14.40 7.60 12.68
CA MET A 254 -13.67 6.35 12.43
C MET A 254 -14.52 5.12 12.72
N ALA A 255 -15.23 5.10 13.86
CA ALA A 255 -16.15 4.02 14.21
C ALA A 255 -17.27 3.86 13.16
N PHE A 256 -17.85 4.98 12.72
CA PHE A 256 -18.84 4.98 11.65
C PHE A 256 -18.25 4.44 10.32
N PHE A 257 -17.04 4.84 9.93
CA PHE A 257 -16.42 4.36 8.69
C PHE A 257 -16.03 2.88 8.75
N VAL A 258 -15.63 2.37 9.93
CA VAL A 258 -15.42 0.93 10.12
C VAL A 258 -16.74 0.18 9.96
N PHE A 259 -17.81 0.65 10.63
CA PHE A 259 -19.16 0.09 10.46
C PHE A 259 -19.60 0.11 8.99
N LEU A 260 -19.47 1.27 8.33
CA LEU A 260 -19.85 1.45 6.92
C LEU A 260 -19.11 0.48 5.99
N ASN A 261 -17.80 0.30 6.19
CA ASN A 261 -17.02 -0.64 5.36
C ASN A 261 -17.46 -2.09 5.56
N LEU A 262 -17.71 -2.53 6.80
CA LEU A 262 -18.22 -3.87 7.08
C LEU A 262 -19.62 -4.07 6.51
N PHE A 263 -20.49 -3.08 6.66
CA PHE A 263 -21.86 -3.11 6.13
C PHE A 263 -21.84 -3.16 4.59
N GLN A 264 -21.07 -2.31 3.93
CA GLN A 264 -20.93 -2.35 2.46
C GLN A 264 -20.25 -3.62 1.96
N THR A 265 -19.33 -4.20 2.72
CA THR A 265 -18.75 -5.51 2.43
C THR A 265 -19.85 -6.60 2.42
N TRP A 266 -20.75 -6.57 3.40
CA TRP A 266 -21.92 -7.46 3.42
C TRP A 266 -22.86 -7.19 2.23
N GLN A 267 -23.23 -5.92 1.95
CA GLN A 267 -24.05 -5.57 0.79
C GLN A 267 -23.43 -6.07 -0.53
N PHE A 268 -22.10 -5.96 -0.68
CA PHE A 268 -21.39 -6.46 -1.85
C PHE A 268 -21.49 -7.99 -1.96
N SER A 269 -21.34 -8.71 -0.83
CA SER A 269 -21.41 -10.17 -0.78
C SER A 269 -22.82 -10.68 -1.12
N GLU A 270 -23.88 -9.93 -0.77
CA GLU A 270 -25.28 -10.22 -1.14
C GLU A 270 -25.64 -9.76 -2.56
N GLY A 271 -24.69 -9.19 -3.31
CA GLY A 271 -24.94 -8.70 -4.66
C GLY A 271 -25.72 -7.38 -4.76
N TRP A 272 -25.83 -6.63 -3.65
CA TRP A 272 -26.54 -5.34 -3.63
C TRP A 272 -25.69 -4.20 -4.16
N ILE A 273 -24.36 -4.31 -4.07
CA ILE A 273 -23.42 -3.35 -4.64
C ILE A 273 -22.93 -3.90 -5.98
N TRP A 274 -23.23 -3.18 -7.05
CA TRP A 274 -22.73 -3.43 -8.38
C TRP A 274 -21.70 -2.37 -8.75
N THR A 275 -20.44 -2.74 -8.91
CA THR A 275 -19.35 -1.78 -8.97
C THR A 275 -18.93 -1.35 -10.37
N GLU A 276 -19.35 -2.07 -11.43
CA GLU A 276 -18.89 -1.79 -12.80
C GLU A 276 -19.38 -0.45 -13.34
N ASP A 277 -20.68 -0.17 -13.20
CA ASP A 277 -21.33 1.04 -13.73
C ASP A 277 -21.95 1.90 -12.63
N SER A 278 -21.48 1.75 -11.39
CA SER A 278 -22.03 2.48 -10.26
C SER A 278 -21.77 3.98 -10.36
N ASN A 279 -22.82 4.75 -10.17
CA ASN A 279 -22.80 6.21 -10.13
C ASN A 279 -23.35 6.73 -8.79
N TRP A 280 -23.33 8.04 -8.62
CA TRP A 280 -23.83 8.67 -7.40
C TRP A 280 -25.30 8.33 -7.09
N ALA A 281 -26.17 8.28 -8.09
CA ALA A 281 -27.58 7.97 -7.88
C ALA A 281 -27.77 6.54 -7.35
N PHE A 282 -27.07 5.58 -7.92
CA PHE A 282 -27.03 4.20 -7.45
C PHE A 282 -26.47 4.10 -6.04
N TYR A 283 -25.27 4.66 -5.79
CA TYR A 283 -24.63 4.64 -4.47
C TYR A 283 -25.56 5.22 -3.39
N LYS A 284 -26.20 6.38 -3.66
CA LYS A 284 -27.19 6.99 -2.76
C LYS A 284 -28.40 6.09 -2.51
N ALA A 285 -28.86 5.37 -3.54
CA ALA A 285 -30.03 4.50 -3.45
C ALA A 285 -29.81 3.29 -2.53
N ILE A 286 -28.58 2.77 -2.46
CA ILE A 286 -28.21 1.60 -1.65
C ILE A 286 -27.56 1.96 -0.31
N PHE A 287 -27.23 3.24 -0.08
CA PHE A 287 -26.50 3.68 1.11
C PHE A 287 -27.29 3.39 2.39
N LEU A 288 -26.75 2.53 3.26
CA LEU A 288 -27.34 2.08 4.52
C LEU A 288 -28.73 1.42 4.40
N LYS A 289 -29.05 0.79 3.28
CA LYS A 289 -30.30 0.03 3.11
C LYS A 289 -30.16 -1.45 3.43
#